data_c1bf3c6ee0f91eccbfb17b1d5942fead
#
_entry.id   c1bf3c6ee0f91eccbfb17b1d5942fead
#
_cell.length_a   1.000
_cell.length_b   1.000
_cell.length_c   1.000
_cell.angle_alpha   90.00
_cell.angle_beta   90.00
_cell.angle_gamma   90.00
#
_symmetry.space_group_name_H-M   'P 1'
#
loop_
_entity.id
_entity.type
_entity.pdbx_description
1 polymer ?
#
loop_
_entity_poly.entity_id
_entity_poly.type
_entity_poly.pdbx_seq_one_letter_code
_entity_poly.pdbx_strand_id
1 'polypeptide(L)'
;MDMCVNRRRVAMSDPVDVTVDADDESESVRIHDDGGEVEAGDATVRFSFSGTGDDVQSSGDDEQSPDDNDDGDEPRRIVDLDSVPTDSTLVFEARDGRRGVNCILHRSGDAVAAWRNSCPHQPEVPLDPGRGAIVRGDQLVCHKHGAQFEPDDGVCTHGPCAGDALDSIEVSVRDGDVYLTDERFERADRR
;
A
#
# COMPACT_ATOMS: atom_id res chain seq x y z
N MET A 1 -28.28 -3.83 3.37
CA MET A 1 -28.30 -5.19 2.77
C MET A 1 -26.96 -5.80 3.10
N ASP A 2 -26.97 -6.67 4.14
CA ASP A 2 -25.77 -7.28 4.67
C ASP A 2 -25.32 -8.43 3.78
N MET A 3 -24.10 -8.32 3.24
CA MET A 3 -23.44 -9.48 2.63
C MET A 3 -22.59 -10.19 3.68
N CYS A 4 -23.15 -11.27 4.24
CA CYS A 4 -22.41 -12.24 5.02
C CYS A 4 -21.50 -13.05 4.12
N VAL A 5 -20.19 -12.83 4.22
CA VAL A 5 -19.18 -13.71 3.61
C VAL A 5 -18.95 -14.91 4.51
N ASN A 6 -19.47 -16.05 4.09
CA ASN A 6 -19.31 -17.33 4.78
C ASN A 6 -17.99 -17.99 4.37
N ARG A 7 -16.95 -17.88 5.22
CA ARG A 7 -15.70 -18.64 5.04
C ARG A 7 -15.90 -20.10 5.36
N ARG A 8 -16.10 -20.94 4.35
CA ARG A 8 -15.94 -22.39 4.47
C ARG A 8 -14.46 -22.74 4.24
N ARG A 9 -13.87 -23.46 5.18
CA ARG A 9 -12.61 -24.20 4.95
C ARG A 9 -12.89 -25.27 3.90
N VAL A 10 -12.25 -25.13 2.75
CA VAL A 10 -12.28 -26.15 1.69
C VAL A 10 -11.13 -27.10 1.96
N ALA A 11 -11.44 -28.40 2.08
CA ALA A 11 -10.43 -29.46 2.13
C ALA A 11 -9.81 -29.60 0.73
N MET A 12 -8.49 -29.84 0.69
CA MET A 12 -7.73 -30.07 -0.54
C MET A 12 -8.28 -31.29 -1.29
N SER A 13 -8.95 -31.06 -2.39
CA SER A 13 -9.28 -32.00 -3.50
C SER A 13 -10.58 -31.68 -4.23
N ASP A 14 -11.30 -30.61 -3.88
CA ASP A 14 -12.51 -30.26 -4.64
C ASP A 14 -12.16 -29.27 -5.76
N PRO A 15 -12.73 -29.50 -6.98
CA PRO A 15 -12.53 -28.56 -8.08
C PRO A 15 -13.15 -27.20 -7.75
N VAL A 16 -12.45 -26.15 -8.09
CA VAL A 16 -12.90 -24.77 -7.90
C VAL A 16 -13.57 -24.31 -9.20
N ASP A 17 -14.83 -23.91 -9.08
CA ASP A 17 -15.55 -23.26 -10.20
C ASP A 17 -15.26 -21.75 -10.16
N VAL A 18 -14.68 -21.23 -11.22
CA VAL A 18 -14.46 -19.80 -11.43
C VAL A 18 -15.41 -19.31 -12.53
N THR A 19 -16.22 -18.31 -12.21
CA THR A 19 -17.11 -17.66 -13.16
C THR A 19 -16.56 -16.27 -13.47
N VAL A 20 -16.39 -15.99 -14.75
CA VAL A 20 -16.00 -14.67 -15.24
C VAL A 20 -17.20 -14.05 -15.96
N ASP A 21 -17.65 -12.90 -15.47
CA ASP A 21 -18.73 -12.12 -16.06
C ASP A 21 -18.16 -10.98 -16.90
N ALA A 22 -18.43 -10.97 -18.19
CA ALA A 22 -18.12 -9.88 -19.10
C ALA A 22 -19.35 -9.51 -19.92
N ASP A 23 -19.82 -8.29 -19.76
CA ASP A 23 -20.78 -7.48 -20.56
C ASP A 23 -22.02 -8.16 -21.22
N ASP A 24 -22.39 -9.36 -20.98
CA ASP A 24 -23.64 -10.07 -21.32
C ASP A 24 -23.47 -11.61 -21.48
N GLU A 25 -22.26 -12.13 -21.25
CA GLU A 25 -22.02 -13.58 -21.26
C GLU A 25 -21.22 -13.97 -20.01
N SER A 26 -21.73 -14.94 -19.26
CA SER A 26 -21.03 -15.54 -18.12
C SER A 26 -20.56 -16.93 -18.51
N GLU A 27 -19.27 -17.19 -18.40
CA GLU A 27 -18.67 -18.48 -18.66
C GLU A 27 -18.04 -19.06 -17.38
N SER A 28 -18.37 -20.33 -17.09
CA SER A 28 -17.87 -21.01 -15.88
C SER A 28 -16.90 -22.11 -16.28
N VAL A 29 -15.68 -22.05 -15.73
CA VAL A 29 -14.64 -23.06 -15.97
C VAL A 29 -14.31 -23.79 -14.69
N ARG A 30 -14.24 -25.13 -14.75
CA ARG A 30 -13.77 -26.02 -13.67
C ARG A 30 -12.27 -26.20 -13.76
N ILE A 31 -11.59 -25.88 -12.68
CA ILE A 31 -10.15 -26.03 -12.58
C ILE A 31 -9.85 -27.34 -11.86
N HIS A 32 -9.08 -28.19 -12.52
CA HIS A 32 -8.51 -29.41 -11.96
C HIS A 32 -6.99 -29.30 -12.07
N ASP A 33 -6.30 -29.42 -10.92
CA ASP A 33 -4.84 -29.47 -10.82
C ASP A 33 -4.03 -28.33 -11.48
N ASP A 34 -3.12 -27.74 -10.76
CA ASP A 34 -1.93 -26.96 -11.09
C ASP A 34 -2.05 -25.73 -12.01
N GLY A 35 -3.18 -25.44 -12.59
CA GLY A 35 -3.36 -24.26 -13.43
C GLY A 35 -4.43 -24.42 -14.50
N GLY A 36 -4.85 -23.29 -15.07
CA GLY A 36 -5.87 -23.26 -16.11
C GLY A 36 -5.70 -22.09 -17.06
N GLU A 37 -6.40 -22.19 -18.17
CA GLU A 37 -6.49 -21.16 -19.19
C GLU A 37 -7.98 -20.94 -19.51
N VAL A 38 -8.41 -19.69 -19.47
CA VAL A 38 -9.79 -19.29 -19.79
C VAL A 38 -9.74 -18.30 -20.94
N GLU A 39 -10.49 -18.60 -22.00
CA GLU A 39 -10.69 -17.71 -23.13
C GLU A 39 -12.04 -17.00 -22.96
N ALA A 40 -12.00 -15.68 -22.84
CA ALA A 40 -13.19 -14.83 -22.83
C ALA A 40 -13.07 -13.80 -23.97
N GLY A 41 -13.75 -14.04 -25.07
CA GLY A 41 -13.67 -13.19 -26.26
C GLY A 41 -12.26 -13.18 -26.86
N ASP A 42 -11.64 -12.00 -26.91
CA ASP A 42 -10.32 -11.78 -27.52
C ASP A 42 -9.16 -11.82 -26.46
N ALA A 43 -9.46 -12.15 -25.21
CA ALA A 43 -8.50 -12.21 -24.12
C ALA A 43 -8.35 -13.63 -23.56
N THR A 44 -7.10 -14.08 -23.41
CA THR A 44 -6.76 -15.35 -22.76
C THR A 44 -6.14 -15.07 -21.41
N VAL A 45 -6.75 -15.57 -20.34
CA VAL A 45 -6.21 -15.47 -18.98
C VAL A 45 -5.61 -16.81 -18.57
N ARG A 46 -4.33 -16.81 -18.23
CA ARG A 46 -3.60 -17.98 -17.71
C ARG A 46 -3.32 -17.78 -16.23
N PHE A 47 -3.59 -18.81 -15.44
CA PHE A 47 -3.24 -18.85 -14.02
C PHE A 47 -2.62 -20.18 -13.65
N SER A 48 -1.66 -20.13 -12.72
CA SER A 48 -0.99 -21.30 -12.18
C SER A 48 -0.93 -21.24 -10.65
N PHE A 49 -1.19 -22.37 -10.00
CA PHE A 49 -1.04 -22.50 -8.55
C PHE A 49 0.16 -23.39 -8.25
N SER A 50 1.19 -22.85 -7.58
CA SER A 50 2.27 -23.64 -7.04
C SER A 50 1.86 -24.19 -5.68
N GLY A 51 1.38 -25.42 -5.65
CA GLY A 51 1.11 -26.14 -4.42
C GLY A 51 2.38 -26.78 -3.89
N THR A 52 2.77 -26.44 -2.66
CA THR A 52 3.83 -27.12 -1.91
C THR A 52 3.31 -28.49 -1.48
N GLY A 53 3.89 -29.54 -2.05
CA GLY A 53 3.74 -30.92 -1.58
C GLY A 53 5.05 -31.43 -1.03
N ASP A 54 5.05 -31.79 0.25
CA ASP A 54 6.14 -32.46 0.95
C ASP A 54 6.51 -33.78 0.28
N ASP A 55 7.81 -34.06 0.09
CA ASP A 55 8.37 -35.38 0.37
C ASP A 55 9.88 -35.32 0.63
N VAL A 56 10.22 -35.94 1.73
CA VAL A 56 11.50 -36.06 2.42
C VAL A 56 12.40 -37.07 1.72
N GLN A 57 13.67 -36.80 1.52
CA GLN A 57 14.85 -37.51 2.05
C GLN A 57 16.16 -37.22 1.30
N SER A 58 17.04 -36.56 2.03
CA SER A 58 18.35 -37.06 2.49
C SER A 58 19.57 -36.89 1.59
N SER A 59 20.50 -36.20 2.20
CA SER A 59 21.95 -36.30 2.17
C SER A 59 22.72 -35.24 1.41
N GLY A 60 23.42 -34.45 2.19
CA GLY A 60 24.82 -34.14 1.91
C GLY A 60 25.14 -32.69 1.59
N ASP A 61 25.79 -32.11 2.59
CA ASP A 61 26.85 -31.12 2.49
C ASP A 61 26.55 -29.67 2.10
N ASP A 62 26.71 -28.85 3.12
CA ASP A 62 27.28 -27.50 3.12
C ASP A 62 27.05 -26.64 1.88
N GLU A 63 26.17 -25.70 2.00
CA GLU A 63 26.48 -24.29 1.78
C GLU A 63 25.24 -23.43 2.05
N GLN A 64 25.44 -22.56 3.05
CA GLN A 64 24.82 -21.23 3.20
C GLN A 64 23.47 -21.04 2.51
N SER A 65 22.42 -21.17 3.30
CA SER A 65 21.18 -20.45 3.04
C SER A 65 21.53 -18.97 3.00
N PRO A 66 21.33 -18.29 1.88
CA PRO A 66 20.98 -16.91 1.97
C PRO A 66 19.58 -16.90 2.59
N ASP A 67 19.45 -16.28 3.73
CA ASP A 67 18.18 -15.71 4.16
C ASP A 67 17.79 -14.72 3.05
N ASP A 68 17.13 -15.24 2.02
CA ASP A 68 16.41 -14.46 1.05
C ASP A 68 15.14 -13.93 1.75
N ASN A 69 15.33 -13.05 2.72
CA ASN A 69 14.50 -11.89 2.86
C ASN A 69 14.78 -11.05 1.62
N ASP A 70 14.24 -11.49 0.49
CA ASP A 70 13.95 -10.62 -0.63
C ASP A 70 12.78 -9.72 -0.21
N ASP A 71 13.02 -8.89 0.77
CA ASP A 71 12.44 -7.58 0.89
C ASP A 71 12.93 -6.86 -0.37
N GLY A 72 12.18 -7.09 -1.47
CA GLY A 72 12.48 -6.50 -2.75
C GLY A 72 12.72 -5.02 -2.50
N ASP A 73 13.99 -4.65 -2.46
CA ASP A 73 14.47 -3.29 -2.32
C ASP A 73 14.14 -2.53 -3.62
N GLU A 74 12.84 -2.47 -3.92
CA GLU A 74 12.35 -1.55 -4.92
C GLU A 74 12.60 -0.15 -4.39
N PRO A 75 13.43 0.65 -5.02
CA PRO A 75 13.87 1.95 -4.51
C PRO A 75 12.71 2.90 -4.20
N ARG A 76 11.52 2.57 -4.68
CA ARG A 76 10.28 3.35 -4.48
C ARG A 76 9.30 2.73 -3.46
N ARG A 77 9.60 1.56 -2.91
CA ARG A 77 8.79 0.98 -1.83
C ARG A 77 9.00 1.78 -0.55
N ILE A 78 7.91 2.22 0.07
CA ILE A 78 7.95 2.97 1.33
C ILE A 78 7.81 2.01 2.50
N VAL A 79 6.72 1.25 2.54
CA VAL A 79 6.36 0.42 3.70
C VAL A 79 5.18 -0.48 3.38
N ASP A 80 4.97 -1.56 4.15
CA ASP A 80 3.72 -2.32 4.13
C ASP A 80 2.55 -1.44 4.56
N LEU A 81 1.41 -1.58 3.92
CA LEU A 81 0.20 -0.82 4.23
C LEU A 81 -0.22 -1.00 5.70
N ASP A 82 -0.09 -2.22 6.25
CA ASP A 82 -0.46 -2.52 7.62
C ASP A 82 0.48 -1.89 8.67
N SER A 83 1.66 -1.48 8.26
CA SER A 83 2.61 -0.73 9.10
C SER A 83 2.31 0.78 9.14
N VAL A 84 1.40 1.28 8.31
CA VAL A 84 0.98 2.69 8.34
C VAL A 84 -0.09 2.87 9.43
N PRO A 85 0.14 3.72 10.45
CA PRO A 85 -0.82 3.93 11.51
C PRO A 85 -2.07 4.65 10.99
N THR A 86 -3.24 4.31 11.56
CA THR A 86 -4.54 4.93 11.20
C THR A 86 -4.88 6.14 12.07
N ASP A 87 -4.23 6.29 13.21
CA ASP A 87 -4.45 7.38 14.19
C ASP A 87 -3.29 8.38 14.26
N SER A 88 -2.36 8.27 13.33
CA SER A 88 -1.14 9.08 13.27
C SER A 88 -0.57 9.10 11.85
N THR A 89 0.70 9.46 11.72
CA THR A 89 1.44 9.45 10.44
C THR A 89 2.73 8.67 10.55
N LEU A 90 3.23 8.22 9.41
CA LEU A 90 4.56 7.64 9.25
C LEU A 90 5.43 8.62 8.47
N VAL A 91 6.65 8.86 8.94
CA VAL A 91 7.62 9.73 8.24
C VAL A 91 8.49 8.90 7.31
N PHE A 92 8.66 9.38 6.09
CA PHE A 92 9.63 8.85 5.13
C PHE A 92 10.34 10.00 4.42
N GLU A 93 11.41 9.70 3.72
CA GLU A 93 12.15 10.67 2.92
C GLU A 93 12.04 10.31 1.43
N ALA A 94 11.43 11.19 0.64
CA ALA A 94 11.42 11.08 -0.82
C ALA A 94 12.69 11.73 -1.37
N ARG A 95 13.43 11.05 -2.25
CA ARG A 95 14.73 11.48 -2.74
C ARG A 95 14.82 11.62 -4.25
N ASP A 96 15.49 12.69 -4.65
CA ASP A 96 15.99 12.92 -5.99
C ASP A 96 17.51 13.08 -5.91
N GLY A 97 18.25 12.06 -6.32
CA GLY A 97 19.69 12.00 -6.15
C GLY A 97 20.12 12.21 -4.69
N ARG A 98 20.82 13.32 -4.41
CA ARG A 98 21.29 13.68 -3.06
C ARG A 98 20.30 14.53 -2.27
N ARG A 99 19.22 14.99 -2.89
CA ARG A 99 18.22 15.82 -2.24
C ARG A 99 17.14 14.96 -1.67
N GLY A 100 16.85 15.15 -0.38
CA GLY A 100 15.77 14.47 0.31
C GLY A 100 14.71 15.46 0.78
N VAL A 101 13.44 15.07 0.69
CA VAL A 101 12.29 15.79 1.21
C VAL A 101 11.63 14.93 2.25
N ASN A 102 11.47 15.48 3.45
CA ASN A 102 10.71 14.79 4.50
C ASN A 102 9.22 14.80 4.14
N CYS A 103 8.63 13.63 4.14
CA CYS A 103 7.24 13.40 3.80
C CYS A 103 6.54 12.67 4.95
N ILE A 104 5.24 12.81 5.02
CA ILE A 104 4.37 12.06 5.94
C ILE A 104 3.40 11.24 5.11
N LEU A 105 3.12 10.05 5.59
CA LEU A 105 2.13 9.12 5.07
C LEU A 105 1.02 8.97 6.11
N HIS A 106 -0.22 9.13 5.69
CA HIS A 106 -1.41 8.94 6.50
C HIS A 106 -2.32 7.89 5.87
N ARG A 107 -2.91 7.03 6.69
CA ARG A 107 -3.85 6.00 6.27
C ARG A 107 -5.24 6.29 6.79
N SER A 108 -6.23 6.28 5.89
CA SER A 108 -7.65 6.31 6.22
C SER A 108 -8.33 5.07 5.61
N GLY A 109 -8.60 4.07 6.45
CA GLY A 109 -9.08 2.77 5.97
C GLY A 109 -8.06 2.07 5.08
N ASP A 110 -8.44 1.81 3.82
CA ASP A 110 -7.57 1.20 2.81
C ASP A 110 -6.87 2.25 1.92
N ALA A 111 -7.23 3.51 2.07
CA ALA A 111 -6.63 4.61 1.34
C ALA A 111 -5.40 5.16 2.08
N VAL A 112 -4.41 5.59 1.31
CA VAL A 112 -3.25 6.30 1.81
C VAL A 112 -3.09 7.62 1.08
N ALA A 113 -2.65 8.64 1.81
CA ALA A 113 -2.28 9.92 1.26
C ALA A 113 -0.92 10.34 1.82
N ALA A 114 -0.14 11.04 1.02
CA ALA A 114 1.17 11.52 1.44
C ALA A 114 1.36 12.99 1.10
N TRP A 115 2.06 13.67 1.97
CA TRP A 115 2.39 15.09 1.83
C TRP A 115 3.80 15.38 2.30
N ARG A 116 4.33 16.48 1.82
CA ARG A 116 5.54 17.05 2.42
C ARG A 116 5.30 17.35 3.89
N ASN A 117 6.22 16.95 4.74
CA ASN A 117 6.15 17.19 6.19
C ASN A 117 6.46 18.66 6.54
N SER A 118 5.55 19.55 6.16
CA SER A 118 5.73 21.00 6.27
C SER A 118 4.36 21.68 6.35
N CYS A 119 4.21 22.62 7.27
CA CYS A 119 2.98 23.40 7.39
C CYS A 119 3.02 24.59 6.40
N PRO A 120 1.99 24.83 5.54
CA PRO A 120 1.97 25.96 4.62
C PRO A 120 2.11 27.32 5.30
N HIS A 121 1.56 27.47 6.51
CA HIS A 121 1.66 28.69 7.29
C HIS A 121 3.11 29.00 7.72
N GLN A 122 3.84 27.97 8.11
CA GLN A 122 5.25 28.04 8.52
C GLN A 122 6.00 26.83 7.98
N PRO A 123 6.64 26.94 6.81
CA PRO A 123 7.27 25.80 6.13
C PRO A 123 8.38 25.10 6.91
N GLU A 124 8.99 25.78 7.86
CA GLU A 124 10.00 25.20 8.76
C GLU A 124 9.40 24.33 9.89
N VAL A 125 8.07 24.36 10.07
CA VAL A 125 7.37 23.59 11.09
C VAL A 125 6.88 22.27 10.49
N PRO A 126 7.45 21.13 10.92
CA PRO A 126 6.94 19.83 10.48
C PRO A 126 5.58 19.55 11.11
N LEU A 127 4.69 18.91 10.38
CA LEU A 127 3.43 18.39 10.91
C LEU A 127 3.68 17.21 11.84
N ASP A 128 4.60 16.34 11.45
CA ASP A 128 5.12 15.24 12.26
C ASP A 128 6.58 15.51 12.64
N PRO A 129 6.84 15.76 13.92
CA PRO A 129 8.20 15.96 14.42
C PRO A 129 8.98 14.65 14.67
N GLY A 130 8.53 13.51 14.12
CA GLY A 130 9.17 12.19 14.27
C GLY A 130 8.55 11.29 15.35
N ARG A 131 7.35 11.60 15.80
CA ARG A 131 6.59 10.80 16.79
C ARG A 131 5.11 10.71 16.45
N GLY A 132 4.78 10.92 15.21
CA GLY A 132 3.42 11.00 14.68
C GLY A 132 2.87 12.42 14.69
N ALA A 133 2.14 12.76 13.62
CA ALA A 133 1.36 13.99 13.58
C ALA A 133 0.11 13.84 14.49
N ILE A 134 -0.43 14.96 14.92
CA ILE A 134 -1.69 14.98 15.65
C ILE A 134 -2.82 14.75 14.64
N VAL A 135 -3.60 13.70 14.87
CA VAL A 135 -4.83 13.41 14.13
C VAL A 135 -6.02 13.62 15.07
N ARG A 136 -7.01 14.37 14.65
CA ARG A 136 -8.28 14.56 15.37
C ARG A 136 -9.46 14.28 14.45
N GLY A 137 -10.20 13.23 14.76
CA GLY A 137 -11.09 12.63 13.78
C GLY A 137 -10.24 12.14 12.62
N ASP A 138 -10.52 12.59 11.42
CA ASP A 138 -9.72 12.25 10.24
C ASP A 138 -8.74 13.36 9.83
N GLN A 139 -8.76 14.52 10.50
CA GLN A 139 -7.96 15.68 10.13
C GLN A 139 -6.56 15.68 10.75
N LEU A 140 -5.56 16.04 9.95
CA LEU A 140 -4.23 16.35 10.44
C LEU A 140 -4.21 17.72 11.10
N VAL A 141 -3.56 17.82 12.26
CA VAL A 141 -3.52 19.08 13.03
C VAL A 141 -2.07 19.51 13.25
N CYS A 142 -1.76 20.71 12.77
CA CYS A 142 -0.45 21.32 13.03
C CYS A 142 -0.31 21.65 14.53
N HIS A 143 0.71 21.10 15.18
CA HIS A 143 0.94 21.26 16.60
C HIS A 143 1.28 22.71 17.01
N LYS A 144 1.68 23.55 16.07
CA LYS A 144 2.18 24.91 16.37
C LYS A 144 1.03 25.92 16.55
N HIS A 145 0.11 25.98 15.57
CA HIS A 145 -0.98 26.97 15.56
C HIS A 145 -2.37 26.36 15.31
N GLY A 146 -2.49 25.05 15.38
CA GLY A 146 -3.77 24.34 15.28
C GLY A 146 -4.41 24.39 13.90
N ALA A 147 -3.64 24.63 12.84
CA ALA A 147 -4.14 24.47 11.47
C ALA A 147 -4.61 23.04 11.25
N GLN A 148 -5.81 22.86 10.63
CA GLN A 148 -6.43 21.56 10.41
C GLN A 148 -6.52 21.31 8.91
N PHE A 149 -6.10 20.12 8.49
CA PHE A 149 -6.02 19.72 7.08
C PHE A 149 -6.88 18.49 6.83
N GLU A 150 -7.63 18.52 5.74
CA GLU A 150 -8.45 17.37 5.32
C GLU A 150 -7.54 16.20 4.90
N PRO A 151 -7.95 14.96 5.18
CA PRO A 151 -7.11 13.77 4.92
C PRO A 151 -7.05 13.40 3.43
N ASP A 152 -8.00 13.86 2.62
CA ASP A 152 -8.10 13.45 1.22
C ASP A 152 -7.29 14.33 0.29
N ASP A 153 -7.35 15.63 0.47
CA ASP A 153 -6.74 16.62 -0.43
C ASP A 153 -5.72 17.56 0.25
N GLY A 154 -5.57 17.43 1.58
CA GLY A 154 -4.66 18.25 2.37
C GLY A 154 -5.07 19.73 2.48
N VAL A 155 -6.30 20.10 2.12
CA VAL A 155 -6.78 21.48 2.23
C VAL A 155 -6.91 21.90 3.69
N CYS A 156 -6.36 23.05 4.02
CA CYS A 156 -6.49 23.66 5.34
C CYS A 156 -7.90 24.25 5.51
N THR A 157 -8.70 23.64 6.37
CA THR A 157 -10.07 24.07 6.66
C THR A 157 -10.16 25.00 7.86
N HIS A 158 -9.15 25.01 8.72
CA HIS A 158 -9.12 25.85 9.91
C HIS A 158 -7.69 26.29 10.25
N GLY A 159 -7.59 27.53 10.73
CA GLY A 159 -6.33 28.10 11.19
C GLY A 159 -5.74 29.14 10.25
N PRO A 160 -4.47 29.53 10.48
CA PRO A 160 -3.87 30.68 9.78
C PRO A 160 -3.61 30.46 8.29
N CYS A 161 -3.62 29.23 7.82
CA CYS A 161 -3.49 28.88 6.39
C CYS A 161 -4.81 28.36 5.79
N ALA A 162 -5.97 28.74 6.33
CA ALA A 162 -7.25 28.30 5.80
C ALA A 162 -7.40 28.66 4.31
N GLY A 163 -7.67 27.65 3.48
CA GLY A 163 -7.73 27.76 2.02
C GLY A 163 -6.45 27.36 1.29
N ASP A 164 -5.30 27.26 1.96
CA ASP A 164 -4.09 26.67 1.41
C ASP A 164 -4.15 25.14 1.51
N ALA A 165 -3.32 24.44 0.77
CA ALA A 165 -3.20 22.99 0.81
C ALA A 165 -1.77 22.54 1.14
N LEU A 166 -1.65 21.34 1.68
CA LEU A 166 -0.37 20.64 1.83
C LEU A 166 0.21 20.30 0.45
N ASP A 167 1.53 20.30 0.33
CA ASP A 167 2.23 19.83 -0.89
C ASP A 167 2.10 18.31 -0.99
N SER A 168 1.26 17.85 -1.92
CA SER A 168 0.97 16.43 -2.11
C SER A 168 2.14 15.68 -2.71
N ILE A 169 2.31 14.43 -2.27
CA ILE A 169 3.27 13.46 -2.78
C ILE A 169 2.48 12.28 -3.34
N GLU A 170 2.70 11.93 -4.59
CA GLU A 170 1.98 10.82 -5.20
C GLU A 170 2.47 9.48 -4.69
N VAL A 171 1.53 8.68 -4.19
CA VAL A 171 1.76 7.33 -3.70
C VAL A 171 0.69 6.37 -4.21
N SER A 172 0.98 5.08 -4.26
CA SER A 172 0.01 4.05 -4.62
C SER A 172 0.18 2.82 -3.74
N VAL A 173 -0.92 2.09 -3.52
CA VAL A 173 -0.91 0.78 -2.86
C VAL A 173 -0.92 -0.29 -3.93
N ARG A 174 0.01 -1.26 -3.84
CA ARG A 174 0.11 -2.44 -4.71
C ARG A 174 0.51 -3.63 -3.85
N ASP A 175 -0.19 -4.73 -4.01
CA ASP A 175 0.13 -6.00 -3.34
C ASP A 175 0.29 -5.90 -1.81
N GLY A 176 -0.39 -4.93 -1.18
CA GLY A 176 -0.29 -4.68 0.26
C GLY A 176 0.85 -3.76 0.68
N ASP A 177 1.61 -3.21 -0.25
CA ASP A 177 2.70 -2.28 -0.02
C ASP A 177 2.39 -0.88 -0.55
N VAL A 178 2.98 0.12 0.07
CA VAL A 178 2.88 1.53 -0.34
C VAL A 178 4.13 1.93 -1.10
N TYR A 179 3.92 2.46 -2.31
CA TYR A 179 4.97 2.89 -3.22
C TYR A 179 4.89 4.38 -3.51
N LEU A 180 6.05 5.02 -3.59
CA LEU A 180 6.21 6.37 -4.11
C LEU A 180 6.04 6.36 -5.64
N THR A 181 5.03 7.06 -6.15
CA THR A 181 4.76 7.16 -7.60
C THR A 181 5.08 8.53 -8.18
N ASP A 182 5.33 9.49 -7.33
CA ASP A 182 5.67 10.87 -7.70
C ASP A 182 6.96 10.92 -8.55
N GLU A 183 6.83 11.45 -9.76
CA GLU A 183 7.94 11.52 -10.72
C GLU A 183 9.05 12.52 -10.32
N ARG A 184 8.76 13.37 -9.33
CA ARG A 184 9.77 14.32 -8.79
C ARG A 184 10.89 13.62 -8.01
N PHE A 185 10.71 12.33 -7.69
CA PHE A 185 11.61 11.58 -6.83
C PHE A 185 11.97 10.23 -7.44
N GLU A 186 13.17 9.75 -7.16
CA GLU A 186 13.69 8.47 -7.66
C GLU A 186 13.46 7.32 -6.68
N ARG A 187 13.46 7.62 -5.37
CA ARG A 187 13.37 6.61 -4.32
C ARG A 187 12.76 7.13 -3.03
N ALA A 188 12.36 6.21 -2.16
CA ALA A 188 11.89 6.46 -0.81
C ALA A 188 12.80 5.78 0.22
N ASP A 189 13.17 6.50 1.27
CA ASP A 189 13.92 5.95 2.40
C ASP A 189 13.02 6.04 3.65
N ARG A 190 12.82 4.95 4.36
CA ARG A 190 12.12 4.93 5.66
C ARG A 190 13.03 5.51 6.74
N ARG A 191 12.44 6.34 7.62
CA ARG A 191 13.13 6.93 8.77
C ARG A 191 12.70 6.31 10.10
#